data_6f42bcb4dc427e1feef840cb8dcd5bc3
#
_entry.id   6f42bcb4dc427e1feef840cb8dcd5bc3
#
_cell.length_a   1.000
_cell.length_b   1.000
_cell.length_c   1.000
_cell.angle_alpha   90.00
_cell.angle_beta   90.00
_cell.angle_gamma   90.00
#
_symmetry.space_group_name_H-M   'P 1'
#
loop_
_entity.id
_entity.type
_entity.pdbx_description
1 polymer ?
#
loop_
_entity_poly.entity_id
_entity_poly.type
_entity_poly.pdbx_seq_one_letter_code
_entity_poly.pdbx_strand_id
1 'polypeptide(L)'
;MKDKFGLEYTVQGDNEVVNGYASDLLSVVMGRVKPQSVWLTVQTHKNIVAVAKMADISAIIICDGFTADDDTVEAAVRENIPILKTEKGTFEIAGMLYESGIK
;
A
#
# COMPACT_ATOMS: atom_id res chain seq x y z
N MET A 1 3.91 9.82 7.57
CA MET A 1 3.42 8.44 7.77
C MET A 1 4.54 7.46 8.12
N LYS A 2 5.66 7.53 7.42
CA LYS A 2 6.76 6.57 7.53
C LYS A 2 7.30 6.37 8.94
N ASP A 3 7.80 7.43 9.57
CA ASP A 3 8.54 7.31 10.82
C ASP A 3 7.65 6.91 12.00
N LYS A 4 6.44 7.41 12.00
CA LYS A 4 5.50 7.20 13.10
C LYS A 4 5.06 5.74 13.23
N PHE A 5 5.01 5.02 12.11
CA PHE A 5 4.45 3.66 12.06
C PHE A 5 5.49 2.57 11.81
N GLY A 6 6.77 2.93 11.78
CA GLY A 6 7.83 1.95 11.51
C GLY A 6 7.82 1.46 10.06
N LEU A 7 7.51 2.35 9.13
CA LEU A 7 7.44 2.03 7.70
C LEU A 7 8.71 2.49 7.00
N GLU A 8 9.09 1.79 5.94
CA GLU A 8 10.21 2.17 5.08
C GLU A 8 9.71 2.33 3.65
N TYR A 9 10.20 3.36 2.96
CA TYR A 9 9.89 3.50 1.54
C TYR A 9 10.70 2.53 0.70
N THR A 10 10.03 1.74 -0.11
CA THR A 10 10.63 0.99 -1.22
C THR A 10 10.58 1.86 -2.47
N VAL A 11 9.47 2.57 -2.68
CA VAL A 11 9.31 3.54 -3.77
C VAL A 11 8.78 4.82 -3.15
N GLN A 12 9.51 5.92 -3.32
CA GLN A 12 9.18 7.21 -2.72
C GLN A 12 7.96 7.87 -3.36
N GLY A 13 7.25 8.67 -2.58
CA GLY A 13 6.13 9.46 -3.06
C GLY A 13 5.40 10.09 -1.89
N ASP A 14 4.51 11.03 -2.17
CA ASP A 14 3.79 11.76 -1.13
C ASP A 14 2.34 12.02 -1.52
N ASN A 15 1.70 11.07 -2.19
CA ASN A 15 0.29 11.20 -2.51
C ASN A 15 -0.54 11.27 -1.24
N GLU A 16 -1.61 12.06 -1.29
CA GLU A 16 -2.49 12.21 -0.14
C GLU A 16 -3.25 10.91 0.15
N VAL A 17 -3.28 10.50 1.43
CA VAL A 17 -3.99 9.32 1.88
C VAL A 17 -5.16 9.75 2.75
N VAL A 18 -6.36 9.37 2.37
CA VAL A 18 -7.58 9.73 3.09
C VAL A 18 -8.23 8.49 3.71
N ASN A 19 -8.18 7.38 3.01
CA ASN A 19 -8.83 6.13 3.43
C ASN A 19 -7.81 5.02 3.55
N GLY A 20 -8.21 3.89 4.13
CA GLY A 20 -7.39 2.69 4.18
C GLY A 20 -8.17 1.46 3.78
N TYR A 21 -7.50 0.48 3.21
CA TYR A 21 -8.10 -0.78 2.82
C TYR A 21 -7.09 -1.90 2.96
N ALA A 22 -7.51 -3.03 3.51
CA ALA A 22 -6.63 -4.18 3.73
C ALA A 22 -7.23 -5.41 3.07
N SER A 23 -6.54 -5.97 2.08
CA SER A 23 -6.94 -7.20 1.43
C SER A 23 -5.81 -7.70 0.54
N ASP A 24 -5.76 -9.03 0.34
CA ASP A 24 -4.78 -9.65 -0.55
C ASP A 24 -5.44 -10.18 -1.83
N LEU A 25 -6.74 -10.09 -1.93
CA LEU A 25 -7.46 -10.50 -3.14
C LEU A 25 -7.64 -9.30 -4.06
N LEU A 26 -6.93 -9.31 -5.18
CA LEU A 26 -6.90 -8.17 -6.08
C LEU A 26 -8.29 -7.80 -6.63
N SER A 27 -9.12 -8.80 -6.91
CA SER A 27 -10.47 -8.56 -7.41
C SER A 27 -11.35 -7.86 -6.38
N VAL A 28 -11.15 -8.16 -5.09
CA VAL A 28 -11.89 -7.51 -4.02
C VAL A 28 -11.44 -6.07 -3.87
N VAL A 29 -10.12 -5.85 -3.93
CA VAL A 29 -9.57 -4.48 -3.85
C VAL A 29 -10.14 -3.64 -4.98
N MET A 30 -10.10 -4.15 -6.22
CA MET A 30 -10.64 -3.41 -7.37
C MET A 30 -12.10 -3.04 -7.21
N GLY A 31 -12.89 -3.92 -6.62
CA GLY A 31 -14.32 -3.70 -6.50
C GLY A 31 -14.74 -2.86 -5.29
N ARG A 32 -13.88 -2.70 -4.29
CA ARG A 32 -14.29 -2.12 -3.00
C ARG A 32 -13.45 -0.96 -2.50
N VAL A 33 -12.21 -0.83 -2.94
CA VAL A 33 -11.33 0.22 -2.43
C VAL A 33 -11.82 1.60 -2.90
N LYS A 34 -11.69 2.59 -2.03
CA LYS A 34 -12.01 3.97 -2.40
C LYS A 34 -10.76 4.67 -2.92
N PRO A 35 -10.91 5.65 -3.82
CA PRO A 35 -9.76 6.45 -4.27
C PRO A 35 -9.05 7.10 -3.09
N GLN A 36 -7.77 7.39 -3.25
CA GLN A 36 -6.92 8.01 -2.23
C GLN A 36 -6.78 7.17 -0.97
N SER A 37 -6.82 5.83 -1.13
CA SER A 37 -6.61 4.91 -0.03
C SER A 37 -5.15 4.48 0.04
N VAL A 38 -4.71 4.15 1.25
CA VAL A 38 -3.52 3.34 1.43
C VAL A 38 -3.98 1.88 1.45
N TRP A 39 -3.32 1.04 0.63
CA TRP A 39 -3.68 -0.37 0.50
C TRP A 39 -2.66 -1.22 1.25
N LEU A 40 -3.13 -1.98 2.24
CA LEU A 40 -2.30 -2.90 3.02
C LEU A 40 -2.44 -4.30 2.45
N THR A 41 -1.30 -4.93 2.13
CA THR A 41 -1.31 -6.25 1.51
C THR A 41 0.00 -6.97 1.80
N VAL A 42 0.04 -8.29 1.58
CA VAL A 42 1.27 -9.08 1.58
C VAL A 42 1.65 -9.51 0.16
N GLN A 43 0.90 -9.07 -0.85
CA GLN A 43 1.22 -9.35 -2.24
C GLN A 43 2.45 -8.58 -2.67
N THR A 44 3.28 -9.18 -3.52
CA THR A 44 4.55 -8.59 -3.92
C THR A 44 4.72 -8.48 -5.44
N HIS A 45 3.80 -9.04 -6.22
CA HIS A 45 3.91 -9.09 -7.68
C HIS A 45 3.44 -7.79 -8.33
N LYS A 46 3.91 -7.53 -9.54
CA LYS A 46 3.66 -6.24 -10.20
C LYS A 46 2.19 -5.96 -10.50
N ASN A 47 1.33 -6.97 -10.47
CA ASN A 47 -0.10 -6.75 -10.67
C ASN A 47 -0.71 -5.85 -9.59
N ILE A 48 -0.07 -5.71 -8.42
CA ILE A 48 -0.56 -4.77 -7.40
C ILE A 48 -0.44 -3.31 -7.89
N VAL A 49 0.57 -3.03 -8.70
CA VAL A 49 0.76 -1.69 -9.26
C VAL A 49 -0.35 -1.37 -10.26
N ALA A 50 -0.72 -2.34 -11.11
CA ALA A 50 -1.81 -2.16 -12.05
C ALA A 50 -3.13 -1.87 -11.33
N VAL A 51 -3.42 -2.61 -10.26
CA VAL A 51 -4.61 -2.40 -9.46
C VAL A 51 -4.59 -1.02 -8.81
N ALA A 52 -3.45 -0.63 -8.22
CA ALA A 52 -3.32 0.67 -7.58
C ALA A 52 -3.56 1.81 -8.57
N LYS A 53 -3.05 1.68 -9.79
CA LYS A 53 -3.23 2.70 -10.81
C LYS A 53 -4.69 2.80 -11.23
N MET A 54 -5.34 1.68 -11.49
CA MET A 54 -6.73 1.66 -11.94
C MET A 54 -7.70 2.12 -10.87
N ALA A 55 -7.42 1.81 -9.61
CA ALA A 55 -8.30 2.16 -8.49
C ALA A 55 -7.94 3.50 -7.83
N ASP A 56 -6.96 4.20 -8.37
CA ASP A 56 -6.50 5.49 -7.86
C ASP A 56 -6.06 5.41 -6.40
N ILE A 57 -5.32 4.37 -6.07
CA ILE A 57 -4.78 4.14 -4.74
C ILE A 57 -3.57 5.05 -4.53
N SER A 58 -3.47 5.67 -3.36
CA SER A 58 -2.41 6.64 -3.06
C SER A 58 -1.08 5.99 -2.73
N ALA A 59 -1.10 4.83 -2.07
CA ALA A 59 0.12 4.14 -1.65
C ALA A 59 -0.19 2.70 -1.31
N ILE A 60 0.85 1.85 -1.40
CA ILE A 60 0.74 0.43 -1.01
C ILE A 60 1.69 0.20 0.16
N ILE A 61 1.21 -0.48 1.21
CA ILE A 61 2.06 -0.93 2.31
C ILE A 61 2.12 -2.45 2.26
N ILE A 62 3.32 -2.99 2.08
CA ILE A 62 3.53 -4.44 2.09
C ILE A 62 3.92 -4.84 3.52
N CYS A 63 3.09 -5.67 4.13
CA CYS A 63 3.20 -6.06 5.53
C CYS A 63 3.95 -7.38 5.72
N ASP A 64 4.22 -7.73 6.98
CA ASP A 64 4.81 -9.01 7.39
C ASP A 64 6.22 -9.26 6.83
N GLY A 65 6.96 -8.20 6.56
CA GLY A 65 8.35 -8.31 6.13
C GLY A 65 8.54 -8.72 4.68
N PHE A 66 7.48 -8.88 3.91
CA PHE A 66 7.60 -9.22 2.49
C PHE A 66 8.14 -8.04 1.70
N THR A 67 8.82 -8.33 0.61
CA THR A 67 9.48 -7.33 -0.23
C THR A 67 8.92 -7.41 -1.65
N ALA A 68 8.66 -6.25 -2.24
CA ALA A 68 8.18 -6.19 -3.61
C ALA A 68 9.22 -6.77 -4.57
N ASP A 69 8.76 -7.48 -5.59
CA ASP A 69 9.65 -8.02 -6.64
C ASP A 69 10.29 -6.86 -7.40
N ASP A 70 11.44 -7.12 -8.03
CA ASP A 70 12.17 -6.06 -8.76
C ASP A 70 11.32 -5.42 -9.84
N ASP A 71 10.56 -6.21 -10.60
CA ASP A 71 9.70 -5.67 -11.66
C ASP A 71 8.51 -4.90 -11.08
N THR A 72 8.09 -5.23 -9.87
CA THR A 72 7.07 -4.47 -9.16
C THR A 72 7.58 -3.07 -8.82
N VAL A 73 8.81 -2.99 -8.31
CA VAL A 73 9.44 -1.71 -7.99
C VAL A 73 9.56 -0.85 -9.25
N GLU A 74 10.01 -1.43 -10.36
CA GLU A 74 10.15 -0.71 -11.63
C GLU A 74 8.80 -0.16 -12.09
N ALA A 75 7.76 -0.97 -12.04
CA ALA A 75 6.42 -0.55 -12.44
C ALA A 75 5.91 0.58 -11.54
N ALA A 76 6.13 0.49 -10.23
CA ALA A 76 5.67 1.50 -9.28
C ALA A 76 6.36 2.83 -9.51
N VAL A 77 7.65 2.82 -9.81
CA VAL A 77 8.39 4.05 -10.13
C VAL A 77 7.81 4.68 -11.40
N ARG A 78 7.58 3.88 -12.43
CA ARG A 78 7.04 4.35 -13.70
C ARG A 78 5.65 4.95 -13.54
N GLU A 79 4.81 4.35 -12.69
CA GLU A 79 3.42 4.77 -12.50
C GLU A 79 3.23 5.75 -11.33
N ASN A 80 4.30 6.12 -10.65
CA ASN A 80 4.26 7.03 -9.50
C ASN A 80 3.37 6.49 -8.36
N ILE A 81 3.50 5.19 -8.07
CA ILE A 81 2.81 4.56 -6.95
C ILE A 81 3.79 4.34 -5.81
N PRO A 82 3.68 5.07 -4.69
CA PRO A 82 4.57 4.83 -3.55
C PRO A 82 4.34 3.45 -2.97
N ILE A 83 5.43 2.77 -2.62
CA ILE A 83 5.38 1.48 -1.93
C ILE A 83 6.19 1.60 -0.66
N LEU A 84 5.59 1.21 0.46
CA LEU A 84 6.26 1.15 1.76
C LEU A 84 6.25 -0.31 2.22
N LYS A 85 7.18 -0.65 3.09
CA LYS A 85 7.20 -2.00 3.68
C LYS A 85 7.34 -1.89 5.19
N THR A 86 6.91 -2.93 5.88
CA THR A 86 7.02 -3.03 7.34
C THR A 86 7.14 -4.49 7.75
N GLU A 87 7.83 -4.73 8.86
CA GLU A 87 7.89 -6.06 9.47
C GLU A 87 6.61 -6.36 10.24
N LYS A 88 5.80 -5.35 10.55
CA LYS A 88 4.57 -5.52 11.32
C LYS A 88 3.48 -6.18 10.47
N GLY A 89 2.53 -6.82 11.16
CA GLY A 89 1.41 -7.47 10.49
C GLY A 89 0.36 -6.47 10.02
N THR A 90 -0.49 -6.94 9.11
CA THR A 90 -1.56 -6.12 8.55
C THR A 90 -2.50 -5.58 9.62
N PHE A 91 -2.88 -6.43 10.59
CA PHE A 91 -3.80 -6.03 11.65
C PHE A 91 -3.22 -4.89 12.49
N GLU A 92 -1.95 -5.00 12.85
CA GLU A 92 -1.28 -3.99 13.65
C GLU A 92 -1.18 -2.65 12.92
N ILE A 93 -0.74 -2.69 11.67
CA ILE A 93 -0.63 -1.47 10.86
C ILE A 93 -2.01 -0.84 10.62
N ALA A 94 -3.02 -1.67 10.33
CA ALA A 94 -4.37 -1.16 10.13
C ALA A 94 -4.86 -0.43 11.38
N GLY A 95 -4.64 -1.00 12.55
CA GLY A 95 -5.02 -0.37 13.82
C GLY A 95 -4.33 0.96 14.03
N MET A 96 -3.03 1.03 13.75
CA MET A 96 -2.25 2.25 13.94
C MET A 96 -2.74 3.36 13.01
N LEU A 97 -3.00 3.02 11.75
CA LEU A 97 -3.50 3.99 10.77
C LEU A 97 -4.90 4.48 11.13
N TYR A 98 -5.75 3.56 11.54
CA TYR A 98 -7.13 3.89 11.94
C TYR A 98 -7.14 4.86 13.12
N GLU A 99 -6.31 4.60 14.13
CA GLU A 99 -6.19 5.48 15.29
C GLU A 99 -5.65 6.86 14.92
N SER A 100 -4.85 6.95 13.87
CA SER A 100 -4.30 8.23 13.42
C SER A 100 -5.29 9.07 12.62
N GLY A 101 -6.45 8.51 12.28
CA GLY A 101 -7.49 9.22 11.55
C GLY A 101 -7.69 8.79 10.11
N ILE A 102 -6.94 7.80 9.64
CA ILE A 102 -7.12 7.26 8.29
C ILE A 102 -8.23 6.22 8.35
N LYS A 103 -9.38 6.56 7.86
CA LYS A 103 -10.59 5.75 7.94
C LYS A 103 -11.29 5.67 6.61
#